data_8900ecccaa3f607a5beb372bffc25360
#
_entry.id   8900ecccaa3f607a5beb372bffc25360
#
_cell.length_a   1.000
_cell.length_b   1.000
_cell.length_c   1.000
_cell.angle_alpha   90.00
_cell.angle_beta   90.00
_cell.angle_gamma   90.00
#
_symmetry.space_group_name_H-M   'P 1'
#
loop_
_entity.id
_entity.type
_entity.pdbx_description
1 polymer ?
#
loop_
_entity_poly.entity_id
_entity_poly.type
_entity_poly.pdbx_seq_one_letter_code
_entity_poly.pdbx_strand_id
1 'polypeptide(L)'
;MRLLALLLPALAVLASCSPRYDVYLLIGQSNMAGRGVFAPADTLAPLEGVYLLDDRGEPVPAVEPLNRYSTIRKAMHVQGMSLAHGFAAQAHARTGRRVLLVMNARGGTSLGQWLPDAPQGRFSDSVNEEADRRGQQMPSFYGEAVRRTRQALRYGELKAILWHQGESDSDSVRVASYLPKLARLVESLRTDLGVGEEVPFVAGQIQPRHENARFFNPVISRIGEAVPNAFCVSSEGLETLPDHLHFTREAQLELGRRYADALLNRD
;
A
#
# COMPACT_ATOMS: atom_id res chain seq x y z
N MET A 1 -39.62 -46.23 -42.30
CA MET A 1 -38.82 -45.01 -42.09
C MET A 1 -38.57 -44.82 -40.59
N ARG A 2 -37.32 -45.10 -40.12
CA ARG A 2 -36.95 -44.92 -38.72
C ARG A 2 -36.15 -43.58 -38.63
N LEU A 3 -36.72 -42.61 -37.93
CA LEU A 3 -35.98 -41.37 -37.61
C LEU A 3 -34.94 -41.66 -36.54
N LEU A 4 -33.67 -41.44 -36.90
CA LEU A 4 -32.54 -41.46 -35.96
C LEU A 4 -32.46 -40.05 -35.36
N ALA A 5 -32.76 -39.90 -34.09
CA ALA A 5 -32.55 -38.65 -33.33
C ALA A 5 -31.08 -38.58 -32.93
N LEU A 6 -30.34 -37.68 -33.51
CA LEU A 6 -28.98 -37.33 -33.11
C LEU A 6 -29.02 -36.46 -31.83
N LEU A 7 -28.69 -37.06 -30.71
CA LEU A 7 -28.39 -36.32 -29.45
C LEU A 7 -26.97 -35.72 -29.55
N LEU A 8 -26.91 -34.41 -29.73
CA LEU A 8 -25.67 -33.63 -29.55
C LEU A 8 -25.37 -33.48 -28.05
N PRO A 9 -24.19 -33.86 -27.56
CA PRO A 9 -23.82 -33.59 -26.17
C PRO A 9 -23.56 -32.09 -26.03
N ALA A 10 -24.32 -31.41 -25.16
CA ALA A 10 -24.04 -30.06 -24.73
C ALA A 10 -22.74 -30.09 -23.89
N LEU A 11 -21.67 -29.60 -24.48
CA LEU A 11 -20.39 -29.38 -23.78
C LEU A 11 -20.59 -28.21 -22.83
N ALA A 12 -20.86 -28.48 -21.56
CA ALA A 12 -20.87 -27.46 -20.50
C ALA A 12 -19.42 -26.99 -20.31
N VAL A 13 -19.10 -25.82 -20.85
CA VAL A 13 -17.86 -25.11 -20.53
C VAL A 13 -17.99 -24.65 -19.07
N LEU A 14 -17.44 -25.44 -18.15
CA LEU A 14 -17.21 -25.01 -16.78
C LEU A 14 -16.18 -23.87 -16.86
N ALA A 15 -16.65 -22.63 -16.91
CA ALA A 15 -15.80 -21.48 -16.69
C ALA A 15 -15.21 -21.66 -15.28
N SER A 16 -13.95 -22.08 -15.22
CA SER A 16 -13.18 -22.10 -13.99
C SER A 16 -13.06 -20.66 -13.52
N CYS A 17 -13.95 -20.25 -12.62
CA CYS A 17 -13.87 -18.97 -11.96
C CYS A 17 -12.69 -19.05 -11.00
N SER A 18 -11.48 -18.75 -11.49
CA SER A 18 -10.33 -18.59 -10.63
C SER A 18 -10.69 -17.59 -9.53
N PRO A 19 -10.39 -17.89 -8.26
CA PRO A 19 -10.79 -17.02 -7.17
C PRO A 19 -10.18 -15.63 -7.38
N ARG A 20 -11.03 -14.63 -7.58
CA ARG A 20 -10.60 -13.23 -7.73
C ARG A 20 -10.03 -12.74 -6.41
N TYR A 21 -8.99 -11.91 -6.51
CA TYR A 21 -8.39 -11.25 -5.35
C TYR A 21 -9.07 -9.92 -5.07
N ASP A 22 -9.12 -9.56 -3.79
CA ASP A 22 -9.29 -8.17 -3.38
C ASP A 22 -7.91 -7.52 -3.44
N VAL A 23 -7.72 -6.59 -4.37
CA VAL A 23 -6.44 -5.92 -4.61
C VAL A 23 -6.37 -4.64 -3.77
N TYR A 24 -5.23 -4.42 -3.13
CA TYR A 24 -4.95 -3.21 -2.37
C TYR A 24 -3.63 -2.60 -2.82
N LEU A 25 -3.63 -1.30 -3.13
CA LEU A 25 -2.42 -0.53 -3.41
C LEU A 25 -1.93 0.12 -2.11
N LEU A 26 -0.69 -0.18 -1.72
CA LEU A 26 -0.05 0.36 -0.52
C LEU A 26 1.18 1.18 -0.90
N ILE A 27 1.09 2.49 -0.72
CA ILE A 27 2.13 3.46 -1.11
C ILE A 27 2.41 4.45 0.03
N GLY A 28 3.58 5.05 0.01
CA GLY A 28 4.03 5.99 1.03
C GLY A 28 5.50 5.84 1.38
N GLN A 29 5.86 6.25 2.61
CA GLN A 29 7.27 6.28 3.00
C GLN A 29 7.65 5.16 4.00
N SER A 30 8.56 5.45 4.93
CA SER A 30 9.24 4.42 5.75
C SER A 30 8.30 3.56 6.59
N ASN A 31 7.28 4.13 7.20
CA ASN A 31 6.32 3.38 8.00
C ASN A 31 5.39 2.49 7.13
N MET A 32 5.15 2.86 5.86
CA MET A 32 4.51 1.99 4.89
C MET A 32 5.46 0.91 4.37
N ALA A 33 6.73 1.26 4.11
CA ALA A 33 7.75 0.31 3.64
C ALA A 33 8.13 -0.74 4.71
N GLY A 34 7.95 -0.39 5.98
CA GLY A 34 8.28 -1.23 7.13
C GLY A 34 9.63 -0.90 7.76
N ARG A 35 9.61 -0.68 9.09
CA ARG A 35 10.78 -0.43 9.94
C ARG A 35 10.67 -1.13 11.30
N GLY A 36 9.51 -1.67 11.66
CA GLY A 36 9.35 -2.44 12.89
C GLY A 36 10.28 -3.66 12.89
N VAL A 37 10.87 -3.96 14.04
CA VAL A 37 11.79 -5.09 14.20
C VAL A 37 11.01 -6.39 14.14
N PHE A 38 11.39 -7.31 13.27
CA PHE A 38 10.74 -8.62 13.18
C PHE A 38 10.94 -9.46 14.43
N ALA A 39 9.90 -10.15 14.88
CA ALA A 39 10.05 -11.31 15.71
C ALA A 39 10.49 -12.52 14.84
N PRO A 40 11.21 -13.51 15.40
CA PRO A 40 11.69 -14.65 14.62
C PRO A 40 10.59 -15.37 13.82
N ALA A 41 9.37 -15.44 14.34
CA ALA A 41 8.25 -16.11 13.70
C ALA A 41 7.69 -15.37 12.47
N ASP A 42 7.89 -14.05 12.37
CA ASP A 42 7.25 -13.22 11.33
C ASP A 42 7.71 -13.57 9.91
N THR A 43 8.92 -14.11 9.76
CA THR A 43 9.54 -14.40 8.46
C THR A 43 9.51 -15.89 8.08
N LEU A 44 8.95 -16.76 8.92
CA LEU A 44 9.03 -18.22 8.75
C LEU A 44 7.95 -18.78 7.84
N ALA A 45 6.79 -18.15 7.79
CA ALA A 45 5.66 -18.66 7.04
C ALA A 45 4.93 -17.51 6.30
N PRO A 46 4.25 -17.82 5.18
CA PRO A 46 3.40 -16.85 4.53
C PRO A 46 2.16 -16.53 5.39
N LEU A 47 1.65 -15.34 5.22
CA LEU A 47 0.37 -14.90 5.78
C LEU A 47 -0.77 -15.67 5.12
N GLU A 48 -1.67 -16.22 5.93
CA GLU A 48 -2.82 -16.97 5.43
C GLU A 48 -3.73 -16.09 4.57
N GLY A 49 -4.08 -16.59 3.38
CA GLY A 49 -4.99 -15.91 2.45
C GLY A 49 -4.44 -14.62 1.84
N VAL A 50 -3.18 -14.25 2.11
CA VAL A 50 -2.54 -13.03 1.65
C VAL A 50 -1.46 -13.32 0.61
N TYR A 51 -1.42 -12.50 -0.42
CA TYR A 51 -0.49 -12.60 -1.54
C TYR A 51 0.17 -11.24 -1.82
N LEU A 52 1.38 -11.29 -2.34
CA LEU A 52 2.10 -10.13 -2.88
C LEU A 52 2.12 -10.19 -4.40
N LEU A 53 2.02 -9.05 -5.05
CA LEU A 53 2.40 -8.93 -6.45
C LEU A 53 3.93 -8.94 -6.54
N ASP A 54 4.51 -9.95 -7.18
CA ASP A 54 5.96 -10.08 -7.33
C ASP A 54 6.54 -9.12 -8.40
N ASP A 55 7.82 -9.25 -8.73
CA ASP A 55 8.52 -8.46 -9.75
C ASP A 55 8.14 -8.86 -11.19
N ARG A 56 7.56 -10.03 -11.39
CA ARG A 56 7.00 -10.50 -12.67
C ARG A 56 5.56 -10.06 -12.88
N GLY A 57 4.93 -9.52 -11.82
CA GLY A 57 3.52 -9.12 -11.80
C GLY A 57 2.59 -10.30 -11.58
N GLU A 58 3.02 -11.30 -10.80
CA GLU A 58 2.24 -12.48 -10.45
C GLU A 58 1.96 -12.52 -8.94
N PRO A 59 0.79 -13.04 -8.52
CA PRO A 59 0.49 -13.25 -7.11
C PRO A 59 1.32 -14.38 -6.52
N VAL A 60 2.11 -14.10 -5.49
CA VAL A 60 2.87 -15.09 -4.72
C VAL A 60 2.47 -15.03 -3.24
N PRO A 61 2.54 -16.13 -2.47
CA PRO A 61 2.25 -16.09 -1.03
C PRO A 61 3.05 -14.99 -0.32
N ALA A 62 2.37 -14.20 0.53
CA ALA A 62 2.97 -13.05 1.20
C ALA A 62 3.86 -13.50 2.36
N VAL A 63 5.15 -13.27 2.25
CA VAL A 63 6.17 -13.50 3.30
C VAL A 63 6.90 -12.20 3.58
N GLU A 64 7.15 -11.90 4.86
CA GLU A 64 7.90 -10.71 5.26
C GLU A 64 9.35 -10.70 4.72
N PRO A 65 9.89 -9.51 4.44
CA PRO A 65 9.28 -8.18 4.47
C PRO A 65 8.34 -7.97 3.26
N LEU A 66 7.12 -7.45 3.51
CA LEU A 66 6.09 -7.34 2.45
C LEU A 66 6.47 -6.37 1.33
N ASN A 67 7.32 -5.38 1.60
CA ASN A 67 7.77 -4.42 0.59
C ASN A 67 8.90 -4.95 -0.33
N ARG A 68 9.20 -6.26 -0.28
CA ARG A 68 10.33 -6.89 -1.01
C ARG A 68 10.31 -6.72 -2.53
N TYR A 69 9.15 -6.67 -3.11
CA TYR A 69 8.96 -6.54 -4.56
C TYR A 69 8.70 -5.10 -5.01
N SER A 70 8.76 -4.12 -4.11
CA SER A 70 8.67 -2.71 -4.49
C SER A 70 9.85 -2.34 -5.40
N THR A 71 9.54 -1.79 -6.57
CA THR A 71 10.54 -1.37 -7.56
C THR A 71 11.31 -0.11 -7.16
N ILE A 72 10.80 0.58 -6.15
CA ILE A 72 11.38 1.82 -5.62
C ILE A 72 11.94 1.65 -4.19
N ARG A 73 11.92 0.44 -3.64
CA ARG A 73 12.37 0.20 -2.26
C ARG A 73 13.82 0.57 -2.04
N LYS A 74 14.16 0.86 -0.81
CA LYS A 74 15.53 0.84 -0.30
C LYS A 74 16.02 -0.61 -0.16
N ALA A 75 17.31 -0.77 0.13
CA ALA A 75 17.93 -2.10 0.28
C ALA A 75 17.16 -3.00 1.26
N MET A 76 17.26 -4.32 1.06
CA MET A 76 16.47 -5.30 1.82
C MET A 76 16.77 -5.28 3.32
N HIS A 77 18.01 -5.02 3.73
CA HIS A 77 18.40 -5.01 5.14
C HIS A 77 17.76 -3.91 5.98
N VAL A 78 17.17 -2.89 5.34
CA VAL A 78 16.41 -1.82 6.02
C VAL A 78 14.90 -2.02 5.95
N GLN A 79 14.42 -3.12 5.38
CA GLN A 79 12.99 -3.46 5.39
C GLN A 79 12.64 -4.18 6.69
N GLY A 80 11.54 -3.81 7.31
CA GLY A 80 11.02 -4.39 8.55
C GLY A 80 9.52 -4.58 8.50
N MET A 81 8.94 -4.89 9.65
CA MET A 81 7.49 -4.98 9.82
C MET A 81 6.82 -3.67 9.41
N SER A 82 5.76 -3.76 8.62
CA SER A 82 4.94 -2.63 8.19
C SER A 82 3.48 -2.80 8.60
N LEU A 83 2.72 -1.73 8.54
CA LEU A 83 1.27 -1.77 8.76
C LEU A 83 0.53 -2.70 7.78
N ALA A 84 1.13 -3.00 6.63
CA ALA A 84 0.55 -3.89 5.63
C ALA A 84 0.25 -5.29 6.19
N HIS A 85 1.06 -5.80 7.12
CA HIS A 85 0.84 -7.09 7.76
C HIS A 85 -0.48 -7.12 8.54
N GLY A 86 -0.61 -6.20 9.51
CA GLY A 86 -1.83 -6.10 10.33
C GLY A 86 -3.08 -5.83 9.49
N PHE A 87 -2.94 -4.96 8.47
CA PHE A 87 -4.01 -4.68 7.52
C PHE A 87 -4.47 -5.92 6.77
N ALA A 88 -3.54 -6.63 6.13
CA ALA A 88 -3.88 -7.75 5.26
C ALA A 88 -4.43 -8.95 6.02
N ALA A 89 -3.84 -9.26 7.19
CA ALA A 89 -4.33 -10.31 8.07
C ALA A 89 -5.76 -10.02 8.55
N GLN A 90 -6.03 -8.79 8.99
CA GLN A 90 -7.36 -8.36 9.43
C GLN A 90 -8.37 -8.36 8.26
N ALA A 91 -7.97 -7.86 7.08
CA ALA A 91 -8.84 -7.84 5.91
C ALA A 91 -9.23 -9.26 5.48
N HIS A 92 -8.27 -10.19 5.42
CA HIS A 92 -8.55 -11.59 5.14
C HIS A 92 -9.47 -12.23 6.20
N ALA A 93 -9.13 -12.07 7.47
CA ALA A 93 -9.90 -12.67 8.58
C ALA A 93 -11.37 -12.21 8.59
N ARG A 94 -11.62 -10.93 8.25
CA ARG A 94 -12.99 -10.38 8.26
C ARG A 94 -13.80 -10.69 7.03
N THR A 95 -13.17 -10.80 5.87
CA THR A 95 -13.87 -10.97 4.59
C THR A 95 -13.87 -12.42 4.07
N GLY A 96 -12.95 -13.26 4.54
CA GLY A 96 -12.69 -14.59 3.99
C GLY A 96 -12.13 -14.56 2.55
N ARG A 97 -11.86 -13.37 2.00
CA ARG A 97 -11.41 -13.20 0.61
C ARG A 97 -9.89 -13.23 0.53
N ARG A 98 -9.37 -13.66 -0.60
CA ARG A 98 -7.93 -13.61 -0.88
C ARG A 98 -7.49 -12.16 -1.10
N VAL A 99 -6.49 -11.73 -0.36
CA VAL A 99 -5.92 -10.38 -0.40
C VAL A 99 -4.69 -10.37 -1.30
N LEU A 100 -4.63 -9.46 -2.27
CA LEU A 100 -3.44 -9.22 -3.09
C LEU A 100 -2.90 -7.81 -2.81
N LEU A 101 -1.72 -7.74 -2.23
CA LEU A 101 -1.05 -6.49 -1.92
C LEU A 101 -0.13 -6.05 -3.08
N VAL A 102 -0.34 -4.83 -3.54
CA VAL A 102 0.60 -4.11 -4.40
C VAL A 102 1.40 -3.16 -3.51
N MET A 103 2.50 -3.67 -2.95
CA MET A 103 3.40 -2.87 -2.12
C MET A 103 4.34 -2.08 -3.01
N ASN A 104 4.34 -0.75 -2.86
CA ASN A 104 5.28 0.11 -3.57
C ASN A 104 5.61 1.34 -2.71
N ALA A 105 6.45 1.16 -1.68
CA ALA A 105 6.79 2.20 -0.72
C ALA A 105 8.31 2.43 -0.63
N ARG A 106 8.69 3.70 -0.35
CA ARG A 106 10.09 4.10 -0.17
C ARG A 106 10.26 5.07 0.99
N GLY A 107 11.13 4.73 1.94
CA GLY A 107 11.43 5.59 3.10
C GLY A 107 12.08 6.92 2.71
N GLY A 108 11.75 8.00 3.46
CA GLY A 108 12.34 9.32 3.29
C GLY A 108 11.82 10.09 2.08
N THR A 109 10.62 9.78 1.58
CA THR A 109 10.05 10.46 0.42
C THR A 109 9.05 11.53 0.83
N SER A 110 9.07 12.66 0.14
CA SER A 110 8.04 13.70 0.25
C SER A 110 6.88 13.43 -0.70
N LEU A 111 5.70 14.00 -0.39
CA LEU A 111 4.51 13.90 -1.25
C LEU A 111 4.79 14.40 -2.68
N GLY A 112 5.61 15.47 -2.81
CA GLY A 112 5.97 16.00 -4.12
C GLY A 112 6.63 14.99 -5.06
N GLN A 113 7.36 14.00 -4.50
CA GLN A 113 8.00 12.94 -5.29
C GLN A 113 7.01 11.87 -5.79
N TRP A 114 5.78 11.87 -5.28
CA TRP A 114 4.71 10.95 -5.67
C TRP A 114 3.76 11.53 -6.72
N LEU A 115 3.89 12.80 -7.07
CA LEU A 115 3.03 13.40 -8.08
C LEU A 115 3.35 12.90 -9.48
N PRO A 116 2.36 12.88 -10.42
CA PRO A 116 2.57 12.37 -11.79
C PRO A 116 3.69 13.08 -12.56
N ASP A 117 3.88 14.37 -12.31
CA ASP A 117 4.87 15.24 -12.93
C ASP A 117 6.13 15.43 -12.07
N ALA A 118 6.32 14.61 -11.04
CA ALA A 118 7.51 14.68 -10.21
C ALA A 118 8.78 14.42 -11.05
N PRO A 119 9.83 15.24 -10.87
CA PRO A 119 11.10 14.99 -11.55
C PRO A 119 11.68 13.65 -11.09
N GLN A 120 12.17 12.87 -12.04
CA GLN A 120 12.82 11.61 -11.73
C GLN A 120 14.19 11.87 -11.09
N GLY A 121 14.41 11.30 -9.91
CA GLY A 121 15.69 11.33 -9.21
C GLY A 121 16.64 10.23 -9.68
N ARG A 122 17.76 10.12 -8.96
CA ARG A 122 18.70 8.99 -9.07
C ARG A 122 18.76 8.25 -7.73
N PHE A 123 19.08 6.98 -7.78
CA PHE A 123 19.48 6.26 -6.58
C PHE A 123 20.82 6.83 -6.11
N SER A 124 20.80 7.58 -5.01
CA SER A 124 21.98 8.28 -4.48
C SER A 124 22.27 7.98 -3.01
N ASP A 125 21.34 7.31 -2.35
CA ASP A 125 21.45 7.01 -0.93
C ASP A 125 22.41 5.81 -0.73
N SER A 126 23.64 6.10 -0.37
CA SER A 126 24.69 5.09 -0.21
C SER A 126 24.40 4.05 0.89
N VAL A 127 23.59 4.40 1.88
CA VAL A 127 23.24 3.49 3.00
C VAL A 127 22.13 2.52 2.60
N ASN A 128 21.26 2.95 1.72
CA ASN A 128 20.02 2.26 1.44
C ASN A 128 19.94 1.66 0.04
N GLU A 129 20.93 1.94 -0.82
CA GLU A 129 20.95 1.43 -2.18
C GLU A 129 21.76 0.14 -2.26
N GLU A 130 21.28 -0.76 -3.09
CA GLU A 130 22.07 -1.89 -3.54
C GLU A 130 23.22 -1.36 -4.43
N ALA A 131 24.39 -1.99 -4.35
CA ALA A 131 25.57 -1.48 -5.05
C ALA A 131 25.37 -1.32 -6.57
N ASP A 132 24.59 -2.21 -7.17
CA ASP A 132 24.24 -2.21 -8.59
C ASP A 132 23.23 -1.12 -8.98
N ARG A 133 22.55 -0.50 -8.02
CA ARG A 133 21.60 0.59 -8.25
C ARG A 133 22.22 1.98 -8.14
N ARG A 134 23.43 2.10 -7.63
CA ARG A 134 24.09 3.40 -7.48
C ARG A 134 24.21 4.13 -8.79
N GLY A 135 23.78 5.38 -8.83
CA GLY A 135 23.80 6.21 -10.03
C GLY A 135 22.79 5.87 -11.11
N GLN A 136 21.99 4.82 -10.94
CA GLN A 136 20.88 4.50 -11.84
C GLN A 136 19.76 5.51 -11.70
N GLN A 137 18.97 5.69 -12.75
CA GLN A 137 17.77 6.49 -12.71
C GLN A 137 16.72 5.78 -11.85
N MET A 138 16.18 6.50 -10.87
CA MET A 138 15.07 6.00 -10.07
C MET A 138 13.77 6.08 -10.87
N PRO A 139 12.98 5.00 -10.95
CA PRO A 139 11.70 5.07 -11.64
C PRO A 139 10.74 6.05 -10.94
N SER A 140 9.78 6.58 -11.68
CA SER A 140 8.71 7.40 -11.12
C SER A 140 7.92 6.60 -10.07
N PHE A 141 7.79 7.13 -8.85
CA PHE A 141 7.01 6.47 -7.79
C PHE A 141 5.55 6.32 -8.18
N TYR A 142 4.98 7.39 -8.72
CA TYR A 142 3.64 7.39 -9.28
C TYR A 142 3.48 6.38 -10.41
N GLY A 143 4.36 6.46 -11.43
CA GLY A 143 4.30 5.58 -12.59
C GLY A 143 4.40 4.10 -12.23
N GLU A 144 5.26 3.75 -11.26
CA GLU A 144 5.40 2.38 -10.77
C GLU A 144 4.18 1.92 -9.96
N ALA A 145 3.60 2.79 -9.15
CA ALA A 145 2.36 2.47 -8.44
C ALA A 145 1.22 2.15 -9.42
N VAL A 146 1.03 2.97 -10.46
CA VAL A 146 0.04 2.74 -11.51
C VAL A 146 0.33 1.47 -12.30
N ARG A 147 1.56 1.30 -12.79
CA ARG A 147 1.96 0.14 -13.60
C ARG A 147 1.74 -1.17 -12.86
N ARG A 148 2.21 -1.27 -11.62
CA ARG A 148 2.09 -2.47 -10.79
C ARG A 148 0.64 -2.75 -10.42
N THR A 149 -0.14 -1.73 -10.11
CA THR A 149 -1.58 -1.92 -9.84
C THR A 149 -2.31 -2.44 -11.07
N ARG A 150 -2.06 -1.88 -12.26
CA ARG A 150 -2.63 -2.41 -13.51
C ARG A 150 -2.28 -3.89 -13.75
N GLN A 151 -1.10 -4.33 -13.36
CA GLN A 151 -0.75 -5.76 -13.41
C GLN A 151 -1.61 -6.59 -12.46
N ALA A 152 -1.81 -6.11 -11.23
CA ALA A 152 -2.61 -6.81 -10.22
C ALA A 152 -4.11 -6.88 -10.59
N LEU A 153 -4.64 -5.87 -11.29
CA LEU A 153 -6.04 -5.85 -11.74
C LEU A 153 -6.40 -6.98 -12.71
N ARG A 154 -5.44 -7.66 -13.28
CA ARG A 154 -5.69 -8.90 -14.06
C ARG A 154 -6.20 -10.04 -13.18
N TYR A 155 -5.92 -10.01 -11.88
CA TYR A 155 -6.25 -11.04 -10.91
C TYR A 155 -7.43 -10.71 -10.01
N GLY A 156 -7.83 -9.44 -9.94
CA GLY A 156 -8.91 -9.00 -9.04
C GLY A 156 -9.33 -7.56 -9.25
N GLU A 157 -9.97 -7.00 -8.24
CA GLU A 157 -10.51 -5.65 -8.25
C GLU A 157 -9.80 -4.79 -7.19
N LEU A 158 -9.49 -3.53 -7.52
CA LEU A 158 -8.94 -2.59 -6.55
C LEU A 158 -10.02 -2.24 -5.51
N LYS A 159 -9.75 -2.58 -4.25
CA LYS A 159 -10.69 -2.35 -3.14
C LYS A 159 -10.35 -1.09 -2.34
N ALA A 160 -9.08 -0.71 -2.28
CA ALA A 160 -8.66 0.55 -1.66
C ALA A 160 -7.22 0.93 -2.07
N ILE A 161 -6.91 2.22 -1.87
CA ILE A 161 -5.56 2.77 -1.91
C ILE A 161 -5.21 3.18 -0.48
N LEU A 162 -4.11 2.63 0.06
CA LEU A 162 -3.61 2.93 1.39
C LEU A 162 -2.36 3.80 1.29
N TRP A 163 -2.36 4.90 2.03
CA TRP A 163 -1.30 5.88 2.06
C TRP A 163 -0.77 6.10 3.47
N HIS A 164 0.54 5.96 3.67
CA HIS A 164 1.18 6.34 4.91
C HIS A 164 2.47 7.12 4.64
N GLN A 165 2.37 8.43 4.72
CA GLN A 165 3.45 9.39 4.49
C GLN A 165 3.07 10.72 5.16
N GLY A 166 4.05 11.49 5.58
CA GLY A 166 3.82 12.81 6.16
C GLY A 166 5.06 13.36 6.85
N GLU A 167 5.91 12.50 7.38
CA GLU A 167 7.07 12.90 8.17
C GLU A 167 8.01 13.84 7.39
N SER A 168 8.18 13.61 6.08
CA SER A 168 8.99 14.47 5.21
C SER A 168 8.31 15.78 4.79
N ASP A 169 7.03 15.95 5.10
CA ASP A 169 6.21 17.13 4.73
C ASP A 169 5.52 17.78 5.93
N SER A 170 5.93 17.45 7.15
CA SER A 170 5.24 17.78 8.40
C SER A 170 5.59 19.16 8.96
N ASP A 171 6.58 19.87 8.41
CA ASP A 171 6.88 21.23 8.85
C ASP A 171 5.76 22.22 8.51
N SER A 172 5.71 23.35 9.23
CA SER A 172 4.64 24.33 9.14
C SER A 172 4.47 24.98 7.75
N VAL A 173 5.49 24.91 6.90
CA VAL A 173 5.45 25.47 5.54
C VAL A 173 4.86 24.45 4.56
N ARG A 174 5.36 23.21 4.61
CA ARG A 174 4.95 22.15 3.67
C ARG A 174 3.54 21.66 3.94
N VAL A 175 3.15 21.59 5.20
CA VAL A 175 1.82 21.12 5.61
C VAL A 175 0.68 21.95 5.03
N ALA A 176 0.88 23.26 4.83
CA ALA A 176 -0.14 24.16 4.29
C ALA A 176 -0.61 23.76 2.86
N SER A 177 0.26 23.14 2.07
CA SER A 177 -0.05 22.68 0.71
C SER A 177 -0.27 21.17 0.61
N TYR A 178 -0.30 20.45 1.73
CA TYR A 178 -0.32 18.98 1.73
C TYR A 178 -1.62 18.41 1.18
N LEU A 179 -2.78 18.81 1.71
CA LEU A 179 -4.06 18.27 1.25
C LEU A 179 -4.36 18.54 -0.24
N PRO A 180 -4.16 19.76 -0.78
CA PRO A 180 -4.32 19.99 -2.22
C PRO A 180 -3.43 19.09 -3.09
N LYS A 181 -2.17 18.88 -2.69
CA LYS A 181 -1.26 17.97 -3.41
C LYS A 181 -1.70 16.53 -3.31
N LEU A 182 -2.17 16.10 -2.12
CA LEU A 182 -2.65 14.74 -1.91
C LEU A 182 -3.93 14.47 -2.70
N ALA A 183 -4.84 15.44 -2.76
CA ALA A 183 -6.05 15.35 -3.58
C ALA A 183 -5.70 15.14 -5.07
N ARG A 184 -4.74 15.92 -5.58
CA ARG A 184 -4.24 15.76 -6.96
C ARG A 184 -3.63 14.36 -7.19
N LEU A 185 -2.86 13.84 -6.24
CA LEU A 185 -2.31 12.48 -6.33
C LEU A 185 -3.42 11.44 -6.42
N VAL A 186 -4.43 11.52 -5.55
CA VAL A 186 -5.55 10.56 -5.52
C VAL A 186 -6.38 10.61 -6.78
N GLU A 187 -6.73 11.82 -7.26
CA GLU A 187 -7.45 12.02 -8.51
C GLU A 187 -6.69 11.40 -9.69
N SER A 188 -5.38 11.67 -9.78
CA SER A 188 -4.54 11.11 -10.83
C SER A 188 -4.48 9.58 -10.76
N LEU A 189 -4.32 9.00 -9.56
CA LEU A 189 -4.31 7.54 -9.37
C LEU A 189 -5.63 6.91 -9.81
N ARG A 190 -6.77 7.47 -9.39
CA ARG A 190 -8.09 6.98 -9.77
C ARG A 190 -8.28 7.03 -11.28
N THR A 191 -7.96 8.16 -11.90
CA THR A 191 -8.04 8.34 -13.35
C THR A 191 -7.19 7.33 -14.11
N ASP A 192 -5.92 7.22 -13.77
CA ASP A 192 -5.00 6.34 -14.46
C ASP A 192 -5.23 4.85 -14.21
N LEU A 193 -5.86 4.50 -13.09
CA LEU A 193 -6.27 3.12 -12.80
C LEU A 193 -7.67 2.78 -13.36
N GLY A 194 -8.39 3.76 -13.90
CA GLY A 194 -9.73 3.56 -14.45
C GLY A 194 -10.76 3.23 -13.38
N VAL A 195 -10.61 3.81 -12.18
CA VAL A 195 -11.55 3.68 -11.05
C VAL A 195 -12.06 5.04 -10.64
N GLY A 196 -13.20 5.08 -9.97
CA GLY A 196 -13.80 6.31 -9.48
C GLY A 196 -13.67 6.49 -7.96
N GLU A 197 -14.57 7.31 -7.44
CA GLU A 197 -14.65 7.63 -6.00
C GLU A 197 -15.16 6.44 -5.17
N GLU A 198 -15.71 5.41 -5.78
CA GLU A 198 -16.11 4.17 -5.12
C GLU A 198 -14.91 3.42 -4.52
N VAL A 199 -13.70 3.62 -5.07
CA VAL A 199 -12.46 3.08 -4.48
C VAL A 199 -11.98 4.02 -3.39
N PRO A 200 -12.05 3.61 -2.11
CA PRO A 200 -11.65 4.45 -0.99
C PRO A 200 -10.15 4.70 -0.94
N PHE A 201 -9.80 5.87 -0.38
CA PHE A 201 -8.44 6.23 -0.05
C PHE A 201 -8.28 6.32 1.47
N VAL A 202 -7.37 5.54 2.04
CA VAL A 202 -7.15 5.52 3.49
C VAL A 202 -5.76 6.05 3.80
N ALA A 203 -5.69 7.17 4.49
CA ALA A 203 -4.44 7.77 4.96
C ALA A 203 -4.26 7.55 6.47
N GLY A 204 -3.05 7.73 6.99
CA GLY A 204 -2.78 7.65 8.42
C GLY A 204 -2.04 8.88 8.94
N GLN A 205 -2.26 9.16 10.21
CA GLN A 205 -1.47 10.11 10.97
C GLN A 205 -0.03 9.60 11.13
N ILE A 206 0.95 10.51 11.08
CA ILE A 206 2.32 10.17 11.50
C ILE A 206 2.34 9.93 13.01
N GLN A 207 3.40 9.29 13.49
CA GLN A 207 3.49 8.95 14.91
C GLN A 207 3.41 10.22 15.80
N PRO A 208 2.70 10.15 16.95
CA PRO A 208 2.33 11.34 17.72
C PRO A 208 3.50 12.02 18.45
N ARG A 209 4.64 11.30 18.64
CA ARG A 209 5.85 11.86 19.27
C ARG A 209 6.80 12.54 18.25
N HIS A 210 6.47 12.51 16.96
CA HIS A 210 7.23 13.27 15.98
C HIS A 210 7.11 14.77 16.29
N GLU A 211 8.22 15.49 16.22
CA GLU A 211 8.28 16.93 16.57
C GLU A 211 7.22 17.81 15.87
N ASN A 212 6.87 17.43 14.64
CA ASN A 212 5.92 18.14 13.80
C ASN A 212 4.53 17.49 13.75
N ALA A 213 4.26 16.42 14.51
CA ALA A 213 2.95 15.75 14.50
C ALA A 213 1.80 16.72 14.83
N ARG A 214 2.04 17.67 15.72
CA ARG A 214 1.08 18.73 16.08
C ARG A 214 0.62 19.61 14.92
N PHE A 215 1.45 19.75 13.88
CA PHE A 215 1.10 20.49 12.67
C PHE A 215 0.47 19.60 11.61
N PHE A 216 1.00 18.38 11.43
CA PHE A 216 0.60 17.48 10.37
C PHE A 216 -0.68 16.69 10.68
N ASN A 217 -0.79 16.09 11.87
CA ASN A 217 -1.90 15.19 12.19
C ASN A 217 -3.27 15.87 12.12
N PRO A 218 -3.47 17.12 12.59
CA PRO A 218 -4.73 17.81 12.41
C PRO A 218 -5.09 18.07 10.92
N VAL A 219 -4.08 18.25 10.06
CA VAL A 219 -4.30 18.48 8.62
C VAL A 219 -4.71 17.19 7.93
N ILE A 220 -3.95 16.09 8.09
CA ILE A 220 -4.28 14.82 7.43
C ILE A 220 -5.60 14.23 7.93
N SER A 221 -5.99 14.50 9.19
CA SER A 221 -7.28 14.06 9.74
C SER A 221 -8.49 14.63 8.99
N ARG A 222 -8.30 15.71 8.24
CA ARG A 222 -9.33 16.35 7.43
C ARG A 222 -9.31 15.93 5.97
N ILE A 223 -8.65 14.83 5.62
CA ILE A 223 -8.52 14.40 4.22
C ILE A 223 -9.86 14.23 3.53
N GLY A 224 -10.89 13.79 4.24
CA GLY A 224 -12.25 13.64 3.68
C GLY A 224 -12.90 14.94 3.21
N GLU A 225 -12.38 16.11 3.65
CA GLU A 225 -12.84 17.41 3.13
C GLU A 225 -12.24 17.74 1.75
N ALA A 226 -11.08 17.15 1.42
CA ALA A 226 -10.34 17.40 0.19
C ALA A 226 -10.45 16.29 -0.85
N VAL A 227 -10.73 15.07 -0.41
CA VAL A 227 -10.77 13.88 -1.25
C VAL A 227 -12.06 13.10 -0.97
N PRO A 228 -12.95 12.95 -1.94
CA PRO A 228 -14.14 12.12 -1.78
C PRO A 228 -13.79 10.68 -1.41
N ASN A 229 -14.58 10.10 -0.50
CA ASN A 229 -14.40 8.73 -0.04
C ASN A 229 -12.98 8.46 0.52
N ALA A 230 -12.42 9.43 1.28
CA ALA A 230 -11.15 9.30 1.95
C ALA A 230 -11.29 9.38 3.47
N PHE A 231 -10.44 8.62 4.17
CA PHE A 231 -10.45 8.48 5.63
C PHE A 231 -9.05 8.62 6.19
N CYS A 232 -8.97 9.11 7.42
CA CYS A 232 -7.72 9.17 8.17
C CYS A 232 -7.77 8.23 9.37
N VAL A 233 -6.71 7.44 9.53
CA VAL A 233 -6.49 6.54 10.66
C VAL A 233 -5.64 7.23 11.70
N SER A 234 -6.08 7.20 12.97
CA SER A 234 -5.31 7.76 14.08
C SER A 234 -4.13 6.87 14.46
N SER A 235 -2.99 7.49 14.74
CA SER A 235 -1.81 6.87 15.32
C SER A 235 -1.72 7.04 16.84
N GLU A 236 -2.72 7.61 17.48
CA GLU A 236 -2.69 7.87 18.90
C GLU A 236 -2.56 6.59 19.73
N GLY A 237 -1.71 6.65 20.77
CA GLY A 237 -1.40 5.52 21.64
C GLY A 237 -0.45 4.49 21.05
N LEU A 238 0.03 4.68 19.80
CA LEU A 238 0.97 3.76 19.18
C LEU A 238 2.42 4.08 19.58
N GLU A 239 3.15 3.02 19.91
CA GLU A 239 4.53 3.09 20.36
C GLU A 239 5.52 3.23 19.19
N THR A 240 6.66 3.89 19.47
CA THR A 240 7.72 4.10 18.49
C THR A 240 9.01 3.43 18.90
N LEU A 241 9.87 3.19 17.90
CA LEU A 241 11.27 2.86 18.13
C LEU A 241 11.99 4.04 18.83
N PRO A 242 13.18 3.84 19.37
CA PRO A 242 13.95 4.92 20.05
C PRO A 242 14.25 6.15 19.19
N ASP A 243 14.08 6.03 17.86
CA ASP A 243 14.27 7.14 16.93
C ASP A 243 13.07 8.13 16.91
N HIS A 244 11.99 7.83 17.63
CA HIS A 244 10.75 8.62 17.68
C HIS A 244 10.14 8.94 16.30
N LEU A 245 10.51 8.15 15.28
CA LEU A 245 10.09 8.31 13.91
C LEU A 245 9.34 7.08 13.38
N HIS A 246 9.82 5.89 13.73
CA HIS A 246 9.26 4.64 13.23
C HIS A 246 8.46 3.92 14.30
N PHE A 247 7.34 3.34 13.92
CA PHE A 247 6.50 2.53 14.81
C PHE A 247 7.19 1.22 15.17
N THR A 248 6.97 0.75 16.41
CA THR A 248 7.36 -0.60 16.82
C THR A 248 6.64 -1.65 15.99
N ARG A 249 7.05 -2.92 16.10
CA ARG A 249 6.36 -4.04 15.47
C ARG A 249 4.88 -4.10 15.86
N GLU A 250 4.60 -4.04 17.14
CA GLU A 250 3.26 -4.11 17.72
C GLU A 250 2.40 -2.92 17.23
N ALA A 251 2.98 -1.74 17.20
CA ALA A 251 2.33 -0.53 16.70
C ALA A 251 2.04 -0.62 15.20
N GLN A 252 2.94 -1.19 14.40
CA GLN A 252 2.71 -1.43 12.97
C GLN A 252 1.54 -2.39 12.74
N LEU A 253 1.49 -3.49 13.50
CA LEU A 253 0.39 -4.46 13.42
C LEU A 253 -0.94 -3.83 13.81
N GLU A 254 -0.96 -3.04 14.90
CA GLU A 254 -2.16 -2.35 15.35
C GLU A 254 -2.59 -1.26 14.38
N LEU A 255 -1.66 -0.45 13.87
CA LEU A 255 -1.96 0.56 12.86
C LEU A 255 -2.60 -0.08 11.61
N GLY A 256 -2.06 -1.22 11.17
CA GLY A 256 -2.63 -1.99 10.06
C GLY A 256 -4.06 -2.45 10.34
N ARG A 257 -4.36 -2.96 11.54
CA ARG A 257 -5.74 -3.31 11.93
C ARG A 257 -6.66 -2.09 11.87
N ARG A 258 -6.22 -0.94 12.37
CA ARG A 258 -7.00 0.32 12.29
C ARG A 258 -7.30 0.73 10.84
N TYR A 259 -6.35 0.54 9.92
CA TYR A 259 -6.59 0.78 8.48
C TYR A 259 -7.66 -0.18 7.92
N ALA A 260 -7.60 -1.46 8.30
CA ALA A 260 -8.62 -2.42 7.88
C ALA A 260 -10.00 -2.09 8.47
N ASP A 261 -10.05 -1.71 9.73
CA ASP A 261 -11.31 -1.33 10.40
C ASP A 261 -11.92 -0.05 9.81
N ALA A 262 -11.10 0.97 9.53
CA ALA A 262 -11.56 2.19 8.85
C ALA A 262 -12.13 1.91 7.45
N LEU A 263 -11.60 0.89 6.76
CA LEU A 263 -12.08 0.46 5.46
C LEU A 263 -13.35 -0.40 5.53
N LEU A 264 -13.42 -1.34 6.48
CA LEU A 264 -14.42 -2.43 6.49
C LEU A 264 -15.62 -2.16 7.42
N ASN A 265 -15.55 -1.20 8.36
CA ASN A 265 -16.67 -0.79 9.23
C ASN A 265 -17.52 0.33 8.61
N ARG A 266 -17.73 0.30 7.30
CA ARG A 266 -18.47 1.33 6.56
C ARG A 266 -19.86 0.78 6.29
N ASP A 267 -20.82 1.20 7.10
CA ASP A 267 -22.26 0.99 6.89
C ASP A 267 -22.85 2.10 6.02
#